data_c183652852fecb20abc2776be3faad1d
#
_entry.id   c183652852fecb20abc2776be3faad1d
#
_cell.length_a   1.000
_cell.length_b   1.000
_cell.length_c   1.000
_cell.angle_alpha   90.00
_cell.angle_beta   90.00
_cell.angle_gamma   90.00
#
_symmetry.space_group_name_H-M   'P 1'
#
loop_
_entity.id
_entity.type
_entity.pdbx_description
1 polymer ?
#
loop_
_entity_poly.entity_id
_entity_poly.type
_entity_poly.pdbx_seq_one_letter_code
_entity_poly.pdbx_strand_id
1 'polypeptide(L)'
;LADFEGMPRLFRDGNLESGMCMMPECAASNLGVFNSVRDFAAAGVDYVSEIFWPWLSWGENCSQWWLAPGKYDFPKIEARLQKIIEANPNAKILVRCKMNVPQWWLKQYPGELGTSAEGKNSVQPSLASDRWLVDCSQMLYDVTRHLENSRYARNIAGYVIAGGETSEWFWWGWSEGKFDYSQVAVNAFRQWLSRKYSTDKKLQEAWNDPKVT
;
A
#
# COMPACT_ATOMS: atom_id res chain seq x y z
N LEU A 1 18.47 -1.44 -13.69
CA LEU A 1 19.49 -0.51 -13.18
C LEU A 1 20.87 -0.98 -13.63
N ALA A 2 21.70 -0.03 -14.06
CA ALA A 2 23.11 -0.27 -14.37
C ALA A 2 23.96 0.85 -13.78
N ASP A 3 25.23 0.57 -13.56
CA ASP A 3 26.19 1.60 -13.19
C ASP A 3 26.49 2.48 -14.41
N PHE A 4 26.45 3.77 -14.22
CA PHE A 4 26.84 4.76 -15.22
C PHE A 4 27.61 5.87 -14.52
N GLU A 5 28.89 5.98 -14.83
CA GLU A 5 29.82 6.93 -14.21
C GLU A 5 29.84 6.87 -12.67
N GLY A 6 29.83 5.65 -12.12
CA GLY A 6 29.88 5.41 -10.67
C GLY A 6 28.55 5.65 -9.94
N MET A 7 27.43 5.80 -10.66
CA MET A 7 26.11 5.97 -10.08
C MET A 7 25.11 4.98 -10.67
N PRO A 8 24.19 4.40 -9.84
CA PRO A 8 23.11 3.58 -10.35
C PRO A 8 22.15 4.43 -11.20
N ARG A 9 21.94 4.05 -12.43
CA ARG A 9 21.04 4.71 -13.38
C ARG A 9 20.00 3.75 -13.92
N LEU A 10 18.85 4.31 -14.30
CA LEU A 10 17.79 3.58 -14.98
C LEU A 10 18.07 3.56 -16.48
N PHE A 11 18.01 2.37 -17.07
CA PHE A 11 18.11 2.17 -18.53
C PHE A 11 16.88 1.42 -19.03
N ARG A 12 16.41 1.80 -20.20
CA ARG A 12 15.37 1.11 -20.96
C ARG A 12 15.87 0.89 -22.39
N ASP A 13 15.89 -0.37 -22.81
CA ASP A 13 16.33 -0.76 -24.15
C ASP A 13 17.70 -0.17 -24.52
N GLY A 14 18.61 -0.11 -23.54
CA GLY A 14 19.97 0.44 -23.69
C GLY A 14 20.10 1.97 -23.59
N ASN A 15 18.99 2.70 -23.50
CA ASN A 15 18.98 4.15 -23.37
C ASN A 15 18.86 4.59 -21.91
N LEU A 16 19.62 5.61 -21.55
CA LEU A 16 19.51 6.24 -20.24
C LEU A 16 18.13 6.87 -20.06
N GLU A 17 17.44 6.49 -18.98
CA GLU A 17 16.12 7.02 -18.64
C GLU A 17 16.20 8.03 -17.52
N SER A 18 15.32 9.04 -17.59
CA SER A 18 15.04 9.88 -16.43
C SER A 18 14.34 9.05 -15.34
N GLY A 19 14.84 9.11 -14.10
CA GLY A 19 14.16 8.52 -12.95
C GLY A 19 12.94 9.29 -12.46
N MET A 20 12.51 10.33 -13.19
CA MET A 20 11.33 11.13 -12.82
C MET A 20 10.06 10.32 -13.05
N CYS A 21 9.18 10.37 -12.05
CA CYS A 21 7.90 9.70 -12.06
C CYS A 21 6.81 10.67 -11.65
N MET A 22 5.78 10.79 -12.46
CA MET A 22 4.59 11.52 -12.09
C MET A 22 3.78 10.70 -11.09
N MET A 23 3.34 11.32 -10.01
CA MET A 23 2.46 10.70 -9.01
C MET A 23 1.11 11.43 -9.00
N PRO A 24 0.15 11.02 -9.83
CA PRO A 24 -1.20 11.56 -9.75
C PRO A 24 -1.83 11.12 -8.43
N GLU A 25 -2.34 12.07 -7.67
CA GLU A 25 -3.10 11.74 -6.46
C GLU A 25 -4.51 11.28 -6.81
N CYS A 26 -5.16 10.59 -5.86
CA CYS A 26 -6.53 10.05 -6.00
C CYS A 26 -7.63 11.07 -6.32
N ALA A 27 -7.36 12.34 -6.33
CA ALA A 27 -8.25 13.38 -6.84
C ALA A 27 -8.64 13.20 -8.31
N ALA A 28 -8.36 12.11 -8.85
CA ALA A 28 -8.50 11.64 -10.21
C ALA A 28 -9.92 11.34 -10.68
N SER A 29 -10.94 11.85 -10.01
CA SER A 29 -12.21 12.18 -10.66
C SER A 29 -12.06 13.39 -11.59
N ASN A 30 -10.94 14.10 -11.47
CA ASN A 30 -10.70 15.33 -12.23
C ASN A 30 -10.02 15.00 -13.56
N LEU A 31 -10.66 15.40 -14.66
CA LEU A 31 -10.06 15.48 -15.99
C LEU A 31 -8.66 16.15 -15.98
N GLY A 32 -8.40 17.02 -15.01
CA GLY A 32 -7.12 17.68 -14.79
C GLY A 32 -5.93 16.74 -14.56
N VAL A 33 -6.11 15.61 -13.87
CA VAL A 33 -5.01 14.66 -13.64
C VAL A 33 -4.52 14.04 -14.96
N PHE A 34 -5.43 13.67 -15.85
CA PHE A 34 -5.05 13.09 -17.15
C PHE A 34 -4.47 14.13 -18.10
N ASN A 35 -4.83 15.40 -17.97
CA ASN A 35 -4.13 16.49 -18.65
C ASN A 35 -2.69 16.60 -18.16
N SER A 36 -2.45 16.52 -16.84
CA SER A 36 -1.10 16.49 -16.31
C SER A 36 -0.29 15.30 -16.81
N VAL A 37 -0.89 14.10 -16.97
CA VAL A 37 -0.20 12.96 -17.57
C VAL A 37 0.28 13.28 -19.00
N ARG A 38 -0.54 13.98 -19.81
CA ARG A 38 -0.13 14.44 -21.15
C ARG A 38 1.00 15.46 -21.10
N ASP A 39 0.90 16.44 -20.19
CA ASP A 39 1.90 17.50 -20.07
C ASP A 39 3.26 16.93 -19.65
N PHE A 40 3.26 15.99 -18.68
CA PHE A 40 4.48 15.29 -18.27
C PHE A 40 5.03 14.42 -19.40
N ALA A 41 4.17 13.71 -20.15
CA ALA A 41 4.58 12.94 -21.33
C ALA A 41 5.22 13.84 -22.40
N ALA A 42 4.64 15.01 -22.67
CA ALA A 42 5.21 16.00 -23.61
C ALA A 42 6.58 16.51 -23.14
N ALA A 43 6.84 16.49 -21.83
CA ALA A 43 8.15 16.82 -21.24
C ALA A 43 9.11 15.61 -21.17
N GLY A 44 8.75 14.45 -21.74
CA GLY A 44 9.57 13.24 -21.74
C GLY A 44 9.49 12.39 -20.47
N VAL A 45 8.47 12.59 -19.62
CA VAL A 45 8.26 11.79 -18.40
C VAL A 45 7.17 10.76 -18.67
N ASP A 46 7.58 9.52 -18.92
CA ASP A 46 6.68 8.39 -19.20
C ASP A 46 6.26 7.61 -17.94
N TYR A 47 7.02 7.69 -16.84
CA TYR A 47 6.70 6.96 -15.62
C TYR A 47 5.56 7.63 -14.87
N VAL A 48 4.54 6.82 -14.55
CA VAL A 48 3.35 7.25 -13.81
C VAL A 48 3.12 6.30 -12.65
N SER A 49 3.09 6.80 -11.42
CA SER A 49 2.80 6.00 -10.24
C SER A 49 1.32 6.12 -9.87
N GLU A 50 0.50 5.18 -10.28
CA GLU A 50 -0.94 5.16 -10.00
C GLU A 50 -1.25 4.39 -8.73
N ILE A 51 -2.15 4.92 -7.91
CA ILE A 51 -2.52 4.33 -6.63
C ILE A 51 -3.91 3.70 -6.68
N PHE A 52 -4.01 2.45 -6.22
CA PHE A 52 -5.25 1.71 -6.10
C PHE A 52 -5.64 1.56 -4.64
N TRP A 53 -6.65 2.33 -4.24
CA TRP A 53 -7.24 2.26 -2.91
C TRP A 53 -8.31 1.17 -2.88
N PRO A 54 -8.27 0.21 -1.94
CA PRO A 54 -9.31 -0.80 -1.82
C PRO A 54 -10.61 -0.25 -1.23
N TRP A 55 -10.59 0.97 -0.70
CA TRP A 55 -11.74 1.67 -0.14
C TRP A 55 -11.65 3.18 -0.40
N LEU A 56 -12.80 3.85 -0.32
CA LEU A 56 -12.92 5.29 -0.47
C LEU A 56 -12.56 6.06 0.79
N SER A 57 -11.74 7.09 0.68
CA SER A 57 -11.71 8.18 1.64
C SER A 57 -11.85 9.57 1.02
N TRP A 58 -11.59 9.74 -0.27
CA TRP A 58 -11.47 11.05 -0.90
C TRP A 58 -12.12 11.08 -2.30
N GLY A 59 -13.48 11.27 -2.35
CA GLY A 59 -14.21 11.49 -3.60
C GLY A 59 -14.84 10.25 -4.24
N GLU A 60 -15.89 10.47 -5.03
CA GLU A 60 -16.81 9.44 -5.57
C GLU A 60 -16.18 8.44 -6.55
N ASN A 61 -14.98 8.68 -7.05
CA ASN A 61 -14.36 7.89 -8.12
C ASN A 61 -13.18 7.00 -7.70
N CYS A 62 -12.77 7.03 -6.43
CA CYS A 62 -11.89 6.01 -5.85
C CYS A 62 -12.76 4.85 -5.34
N SER A 63 -13.60 4.29 -6.19
CA SER A 63 -14.62 3.32 -5.80
C SER A 63 -13.99 2.01 -5.34
N GLN A 64 -14.57 1.49 -4.27
CA GLN A 64 -14.27 0.18 -3.72
C GLN A 64 -14.21 -0.88 -4.83
N TRP A 65 -13.05 -1.45 -5.06
CA TRP A 65 -12.82 -2.50 -6.04
C TRP A 65 -12.59 -3.88 -5.38
N TRP A 66 -12.22 -3.92 -4.10
CA TRP A 66 -12.16 -5.15 -3.32
C TRP A 66 -13.48 -5.35 -2.57
N LEU A 67 -14.36 -6.19 -3.14
CA LEU A 67 -15.77 -6.29 -2.76
C LEU A 67 -16.04 -7.30 -1.65
N ALA A 68 -15.26 -8.40 -1.60
CA ALA A 68 -15.33 -9.48 -0.64
C ALA A 68 -14.04 -10.34 -0.74
N PRO A 69 -13.80 -11.31 0.13
CA PRO A 69 -12.70 -12.24 -0.02
C PRO A 69 -12.69 -12.88 -1.41
N GLY A 70 -11.59 -12.72 -2.15
CA GLY A 70 -11.44 -13.22 -3.52
C GLY A 70 -12.37 -12.60 -4.57
N LYS A 71 -13.08 -11.50 -4.25
CA LYS A 71 -13.99 -10.82 -5.19
C LYS A 71 -13.52 -9.39 -5.45
N TYR A 72 -13.17 -9.12 -6.69
CA TYR A 72 -12.60 -7.85 -7.12
C TYR A 72 -13.37 -7.28 -8.33
N ASP A 73 -13.51 -5.97 -8.37
CA ASP A 73 -14.03 -5.25 -9.54
C ASP A 73 -12.83 -4.79 -10.40
N PHE A 74 -12.23 -5.74 -11.10
CA PHE A 74 -11.10 -5.46 -11.98
C PHE A 74 -11.39 -4.41 -13.05
N PRO A 75 -12.58 -4.35 -13.66
CA PRO A 75 -12.94 -3.28 -14.60
C PRO A 75 -12.68 -1.87 -14.07
N LYS A 76 -12.84 -1.62 -12.76
CA LYS A 76 -12.54 -0.31 -12.17
C LYS A 76 -11.04 0.00 -12.16
N ILE A 77 -10.22 -1.00 -11.86
CA ILE A 77 -8.75 -0.86 -11.92
C ILE A 77 -8.33 -0.62 -13.38
N GLU A 78 -8.85 -1.43 -14.29
CA GLU A 78 -8.53 -1.35 -15.72
C GLU A 78 -8.95 -0.01 -16.35
N ALA A 79 -10.10 0.52 -15.97
CA ALA A 79 -10.55 1.82 -16.46
C ALA A 79 -9.59 2.97 -16.11
N ARG A 80 -8.91 2.88 -14.96
CA ARG A 80 -7.87 3.83 -14.55
C ARG A 80 -6.63 3.70 -15.42
N LEU A 81 -6.13 2.48 -15.59
CA LEU A 81 -4.99 2.19 -16.46
C LEU A 81 -5.26 2.65 -17.90
N GLN A 82 -6.47 2.37 -18.41
CA GLN A 82 -6.88 2.78 -19.73
C GLN A 82 -6.77 4.30 -19.93
N LYS A 83 -7.27 5.11 -18.98
CA LYS A 83 -7.21 6.56 -19.06
C LYS A 83 -5.77 7.10 -19.05
N ILE A 84 -4.87 6.47 -18.24
CA ILE A 84 -3.46 6.85 -18.25
C ILE A 84 -2.84 6.57 -19.62
N ILE A 85 -3.12 5.41 -20.21
CA ILE A 85 -2.58 5.00 -21.51
C ILE A 85 -3.18 5.85 -22.66
N GLU A 86 -4.44 6.25 -22.57
CA GLU A 86 -5.04 7.22 -23.50
C GLU A 86 -4.38 8.59 -23.43
N ALA A 87 -3.98 9.02 -22.24
CA ALA A 87 -3.27 10.27 -22.03
C ALA A 87 -1.80 10.19 -22.47
N ASN A 88 -1.15 9.04 -22.23
CA ASN A 88 0.23 8.74 -22.65
C ASN A 88 0.34 7.27 -23.09
N PRO A 89 0.31 6.96 -24.40
CA PRO A 89 0.45 5.58 -24.90
C PRO A 89 1.77 4.89 -24.51
N ASN A 90 2.82 5.67 -24.22
CA ASN A 90 4.13 5.17 -23.80
C ASN A 90 4.25 4.99 -22.29
N ALA A 91 3.20 5.30 -21.54
CA ALA A 91 3.23 5.27 -20.08
C ALA A 91 3.79 3.96 -19.55
N LYS A 92 4.68 4.08 -18.55
CA LYS A 92 5.22 3.00 -17.72
C LYS A 92 4.68 3.17 -16.32
N ILE A 93 3.74 2.30 -15.97
CA ILE A 93 2.90 2.47 -14.78
C ILE A 93 3.49 1.69 -13.61
N LEU A 94 3.80 2.40 -12.53
CA LEU A 94 4.08 1.82 -11.22
C LEU A 94 2.73 1.72 -10.46
N VAL A 95 2.24 0.49 -10.34
CA VAL A 95 0.97 0.20 -9.67
C VAL A 95 1.19 0.21 -8.16
N ARG A 96 0.72 1.25 -7.49
CA ARG A 96 0.77 1.32 -6.03
C ARG A 96 -0.44 0.61 -5.42
N CYS A 97 -0.21 -0.57 -4.86
CA CYS A 97 -1.23 -1.36 -4.19
C CYS A 97 -1.31 -0.96 -2.71
N LYS A 98 -2.40 -0.33 -2.30
CA LYS A 98 -2.62 0.01 -0.90
C LYS A 98 -3.05 -1.22 -0.10
N MET A 99 -2.33 -1.47 1.00
CA MET A 99 -2.63 -2.57 1.94
C MET A 99 -3.69 -2.19 2.99
N ASN A 100 -4.37 -1.08 2.81
CA ASN A 100 -5.55 -0.74 3.59
C ASN A 100 -6.70 -1.71 3.27
N VAL A 101 -7.59 -1.90 4.23
CA VAL A 101 -8.70 -2.86 4.08
C VAL A 101 -10.02 -2.15 3.77
N PRO A 102 -10.92 -2.78 3.00
CA PRO A 102 -12.22 -2.20 2.67
C PRO A 102 -13.19 -2.22 3.84
N GLN A 103 -14.29 -1.46 3.74
CA GLN A 103 -15.28 -1.31 4.81
C GLN A 103 -15.92 -2.64 5.25
N TRP A 104 -16.09 -3.60 4.31
CA TRP A 104 -16.60 -4.92 4.66
C TRP A 104 -15.65 -5.66 5.61
N TRP A 105 -14.33 -5.53 5.41
CA TRP A 105 -13.31 -6.16 6.23
C TRP A 105 -13.29 -5.56 7.64
N LEU A 106 -13.36 -4.23 7.76
CA LEU A 106 -13.43 -3.54 9.07
C LEU A 106 -14.65 -3.99 9.87
N LYS A 107 -15.78 -4.20 9.20
CA LYS A 107 -17.01 -4.67 9.86
C LYS A 107 -16.94 -6.14 10.25
N GLN A 108 -16.27 -6.96 9.46
CA GLN A 108 -16.18 -8.40 9.68
C GLN A 108 -15.14 -8.76 10.74
N TYR A 109 -14.07 -7.97 10.86
CA TYR A 109 -12.94 -8.25 11.74
C TYR A 109 -12.60 -7.08 12.67
N PRO A 110 -13.54 -6.59 13.49
CA PRO A 110 -13.30 -5.43 14.35
C PRO A 110 -12.21 -5.69 15.41
N GLY A 111 -11.96 -6.95 15.80
CA GLY A 111 -10.90 -7.32 16.72
C GLY A 111 -9.49 -7.28 16.14
N GLU A 112 -9.38 -7.14 14.83
CA GLU A 112 -8.09 -7.07 14.10
C GLU A 112 -7.64 -5.62 13.87
N LEU A 113 -8.38 -4.64 14.38
CA LEU A 113 -8.06 -3.23 14.21
C LEU A 113 -7.03 -2.76 15.23
N GLY A 114 -6.20 -1.80 14.82
CA GLY A 114 -5.35 -1.09 15.75
C GLY A 114 -6.18 -0.34 16.78
N THR A 115 -5.70 -0.25 18.01
CA THR A 115 -6.42 0.38 19.12
C THR A 115 -5.51 1.37 19.83
N SER A 116 -6.02 2.58 20.14
CA SER A 116 -5.28 3.57 20.90
C SER A 116 -5.11 3.16 22.38
N ALA A 117 -4.22 3.86 23.09
CA ALA A 117 -4.04 3.66 24.53
C ALA A 117 -5.33 3.89 25.33
N GLU A 118 -6.24 4.72 24.81
CA GLU A 118 -7.55 5.02 25.41
C GLU A 118 -8.64 4.01 24.99
N GLY A 119 -8.29 2.97 24.24
CA GLY A 119 -9.21 1.92 23.81
C GLY A 119 -10.05 2.25 22.59
N LYS A 120 -9.73 3.33 21.85
CA LYS A 120 -10.43 3.70 20.62
C LYS A 120 -9.87 2.92 19.43
N ASN A 121 -10.74 2.24 18.69
CA ASN A 121 -10.35 1.53 17.48
C ASN A 121 -9.99 2.50 16.34
N SER A 122 -8.93 2.17 15.63
CA SER A 122 -8.56 2.79 14.37
C SER A 122 -9.47 2.32 13.23
N VAL A 123 -9.43 3.04 12.12
CA VAL A 123 -9.96 2.57 10.82
C VAL A 123 -8.93 1.76 10.03
N GLN A 124 -7.79 1.45 10.65
CA GLN A 124 -6.71 0.67 10.07
C GLN A 124 -6.56 -0.66 10.82
N PRO A 125 -6.18 -1.75 10.14
CA PRO A 125 -5.86 -3.00 10.81
C PRO A 125 -4.61 -2.82 11.68
N SER A 126 -4.50 -3.61 12.75
CA SER A 126 -3.23 -3.80 13.44
C SER A 126 -2.20 -4.38 12.46
N LEU A 127 -0.99 -3.82 12.43
CA LEU A 127 0.10 -4.39 11.63
C LEU A 127 0.57 -5.75 12.15
N ALA A 128 0.16 -6.13 13.36
CA ALA A 128 0.41 -7.44 13.95
C ALA A 128 -0.68 -8.47 13.61
N SER A 129 -1.70 -8.11 12.82
CA SER A 129 -2.78 -9.02 12.44
C SER A 129 -2.34 -10.01 11.36
N ASP A 130 -2.23 -11.28 11.72
CA ASP A 130 -1.99 -12.37 10.76
C ASP A 130 -3.14 -12.46 9.73
N ARG A 131 -4.36 -12.16 10.16
CA ARG A 131 -5.53 -12.15 9.29
C ARG A 131 -5.40 -11.10 8.21
N TRP A 132 -5.03 -9.88 8.58
CA TRP A 132 -4.77 -8.80 7.64
C TRP A 132 -3.66 -9.18 6.65
N LEU A 133 -2.56 -9.74 7.15
CA LEU A 133 -1.44 -10.17 6.32
C LEU A 133 -1.88 -11.20 5.28
N VAL A 134 -2.64 -12.22 5.68
CA VAL A 134 -3.13 -13.26 4.77
C VAL A 134 -4.08 -12.67 3.72
N ASP A 135 -5.06 -11.88 4.13
CA ASP A 135 -6.07 -11.33 3.22
C ASP A 135 -5.48 -10.33 2.24
N CYS A 136 -4.55 -9.46 2.69
CA CYS A 136 -3.85 -8.53 1.81
C CYS A 136 -2.85 -9.22 0.87
N SER A 137 -2.18 -10.28 1.33
CA SER A 137 -1.30 -11.07 0.47
C SER A 137 -2.08 -11.76 -0.64
N GLN A 138 -3.24 -12.33 -0.33
CA GLN A 138 -4.11 -12.93 -1.34
C GLN A 138 -4.63 -11.89 -2.33
N MET A 139 -5.08 -10.75 -1.84
CA MET A 139 -5.53 -9.64 -2.69
C MET A 139 -4.41 -9.17 -3.62
N LEU A 140 -3.20 -8.99 -3.10
CA LEU A 140 -2.05 -8.56 -3.90
C LEU A 140 -1.72 -9.60 -4.98
N TYR A 141 -1.72 -10.88 -4.63
CA TYR A 141 -1.51 -11.98 -5.58
C TYR A 141 -2.56 -11.97 -6.70
N ASP A 142 -3.84 -11.85 -6.36
CA ASP A 142 -4.92 -11.87 -7.34
C ASP A 142 -4.87 -10.65 -8.28
N VAL A 143 -4.62 -9.47 -7.74
CA VAL A 143 -4.50 -8.22 -8.52
C VAL A 143 -3.29 -8.27 -9.44
N THR A 144 -2.12 -8.64 -8.93
CA THR A 144 -0.91 -8.72 -9.77
C THR A 144 -1.07 -9.77 -10.86
N ARG A 145 -1.58 -10.96 -10.53
CA ARG A 145 -1.85 -12.01 -11.50
C ARG A 145 -2.82 -11.56 -12.60
N HIS A 146 -3.89 -10.85 -12.22
CA HIS A 146 -4.85 -10.32 -13.19
C HIS A 146 -4.18 -9.32 -14.13
N LEU A 147 -3.45 -8.35 -13.59
CA LEU A 147 -2.81 -7.29 -14.36
C LEU A 147 -1.72 -7.81 -15.29
N GLU A 148 -0.89 -8.74 -14.82
CA GLU A 148 0.16 -9.39 -15.64
C GLU A 148 -0.40 -10.23 -16.80
N ASN A 149 -1.65 -10.69 -16.71
CA ASN A 149 -2.33 -11.41 -17.79
C ASN A 149 -3.27 -10.52 -18.60
N SER A 150 -3.32 -9.23 -18.31
CA SER A 150 -4.17 -8.26 -19.00
C SER A 150 -3.47 -7.63 -20.22
N ARG A 151 -4.26 -6.94 -21.04
CA ARG A 151 -3.71 -6.13 -22.14
C ARG A 151 -2.83 -4.98 -21.67
N TYR A 152 -2.85 -4.64 -20.38
CA TYR A 152 -2.07 -3.57 -19.77
C TYR A 152 -0.69 -4.00 -19.31
N ALA A 153 -0.39 -5.30 -19.27
CA ALA A 153 0.87 -5.85 -18.77
C ALA A 153 2.11 -5.16 -19.36
N ARG A 154 2.10 -4.87 -20.65
CA ARG A 154 3.21 -4.17 -21.35
C ARG A 154 3.50 -2.75 -20.83
N ASN A 155 2.51 -2.12 -20.22
CA ASN A 155 2.61 -0.78 -19.66
C ASN A 155 2.95 -0.78 -18.17
N ILE A 156 2.86 -1.92 -17.49
CA ILE A 156 3.20 -2.04 -16.07
C ILE A 156 4.72 -2.14 -15.93
N ALA A 157 5.30 -1.17 -15.21
CA ALA A 157 6.73 -1.15 -14.91
C ALA A 157 7.06 -1.86 -13.60
N GLY A 158 6.09 -2.03 -12.72
CA GLY A 158 6.25 -2.70 -11.43
C GLY A 158 5.14 -2.38 -10.44
N TYR A 159 5.29 -2.92 -9.24
CA TYR A 159 4.33 -2.78 -8.16
C TYR A 159 4.99 -2.14 -6.95
N VAL A 160 4.27 -1.22 -6.31
CA VAL A 160 4.69 -0.58 -5.06
C VAL A 160 3.68 -0.96 -3.99
N ILE A 161 4.15 -1.69 -2.98
CA ILE A 161 3.32 -2.06 -1.85
C ILE A 161 3.29 -0.88 -0.89
N ALA A 162 2.12 -0.27 -0.73
CA ALA A 162 1.91 0.95 0.04
C ALA A 162 0.94 0.71 1.20
N GLY A 163 1.14 1.39 2.30
CA GLY A 163 0.27 1.27 3.48
C GLY A 163 0.16 2.59 4.23
N GLY A 164 -0.72 2.62 5.23
CA GLY A 164 -1.01 3.85 5.95
C GLY A 164 -1.92 4.81 5.17
N GLU A 165 -2.20 5.98 5.72
CA GLU A 165 -3.12 6.93 5.09
C GLU A 165 -2.56 7.53 3.80
N THR A 166 -1.31 7.94 3.81
CA THR A 166 -0.66 8.61 2.68
C THR A 166 0.30 7.70 1.89
N SER A 167 0.32 6.40 2.17
CA SER A 167 1.11 5.37 1.47
C SER A 167 2.55 5.16 1.96
N GLU A 168 2.98 5.83 3.00
CA GLU A 168 4.38 5.79 3.48
C GLU A 168 4.63 4.80 4.62
N TRP A 169 3.73 3.88 4.90
CA TRP A 169 3.86 2.88 5.96
C TRP A 169 4.05 3.44 7.36
N PHE A 170 3.68 4.69 7.61
CA PHE A 170 3.66 5.20 8.97
C PHE A 170 2.23 5.32 9.50
N TRP A 171 2.12 5.32 10.81
CA TRP A 171 0.87 5.39 11.53
C TRP A 171 0.55 6.84 11.86
N TRP A 172 -0.58 7.35 11.39
CA TRP A 172 -1.05 8.70 11.69
C TRP A 172 -1.54 8.88 13.12
N GLY A 173 -1.56 7.82 13.92
CA GLY A 173 -2.02 7.81 15.30
C GLY A 173 -1.31 8.78 16.24
N TRP A 174 -0.25 9.46 15.81
CA TRP A 174 0.35 10.51 16.60
C TRP A 174 -0.61 11.72 16.83
N SER A 175 -1.55 11.97 15.94
CA SER A 175 -2.60 13.00 16.08
C SER A 175 -3.85 12.48 16.80
N GLU A 176 -4.03 11.16 16.85
CA GLU A 176 -5.22 10.51 17.41
C GLU A 176 -4.95 9.73 18.72
N GLY A 177 -3.71 9.75 19.21
CA GLY A 177 -3.26 9.00 20.39
C GLY A 177 -2.18 7.98 20.06
N LYS A 178 -1.61 7.34 21.07
CA LYS A 178 -0.59 6.31 20.91
C LYS A 178 -1.22 5.01 20.39
N PHE A 179 -0.60 4.38 19.40
CA PHE A 179 -0.96 3.09 18.82
C PHE A 179 0.27 2.17 18.80
N ASP A 180 0.19 0.87 18.74
CA ASP A 180 -1.00 0.04 18.72
C ASP A 180 -1.12 -0.71 20.03
N TYR A 181 -2.23 -0.57 20.73
CA TYR A 181 -2.54 -1.27 21.99
C TYR A 181 -3.65 -2.32 21.80
N SER A 182 -3.93 -2.72 20.56
CA SER A 182 -4.88 -3.78 20.29
C SER A 182 -4.44 -5.10 20.93
N GLN A 183 -5.41 -5.96 21.26
CA GLN A 183 -5.10 -7.26 21.81
C GLN A 183 -4.22 -8.10 20.88
N VAL A 184 -4.39 -7.92 19.57
CA VAL A 184 -3.57 -8.55 18.53
C VAL A 184 -2.11 -8.12 18.66
N ALA A 185 -1.85 -6.81 18.74
CA ALA A 185 -0.50 -6.26 18.91
C ALA A 185 0.13 -6.70 20.24
N VAL A 186 -0.62 -6.65 21.33
CA VAL A 186 -0.15 -7.08 22.65
C VAL A 186 0.24 -8.57 22.62
N ASN A 187 -0.58 -9.41 22.03
CA ASN A 187 -0.30 -10.84 21.92
C ASN A 187 0.94 -11.12 21.07
N ALA A 188 1.05 -10.48 19.93
CA ALA A 188 2.22 -10.59 19.03
C ALA A 188 3.51 -10.14 19.73
N PHE A 189 3.45 -9.04 20.47
CA PHE A 189 4.58 -8.53 21.24
C PHE A 189 5.00 -9.49 22.35
N ARG A 190 4.04 -10.03 23.11
CA ARG A 190 4.31 -11.05 24.14
C ARG A 190 4.96 -12.30 23.55
N GLN A 191 4.47 -12.79 22.43
CA GLN A 191 5.05 -13.95 21.75
C GLN A 191 6.49 -13.64 21.27
N TRP A 192 6.73 -12.43 20.77
CA TRP A 192 8.08 -12.01 20.39
C TRP A 192 9.02 -11.95 21.59
N LEU A 193 8.58 -11.38 22.73
CA LEU A 193 9.36 -11.36 23.98
C LEU A 193 9.72 -12.77 24.45
N SER A 194 8.74 -13.68 24.47
CA SER A 194 8.94 -15.09 24.88
C SER A 194 9.96 -15.78 23.97
N ARG A 195 9.91 -15.55 22.68
CA ARG A 195 10.90 -16.11 21.72
C ARG A 195 12.29 -15.49 21.91
N LYS A 196 12.37 -14.19 22.16
CA LYS A 196 13.63 -13.47 22.27
C LYS A 196 14.36 -13.77 23.58
N TYR A 197 13.64 -13.73 24.67
CA TYR A 197 14.24 -13.82 26.01
C TYR A 197 14.10 -15.21 26.65
N SER A 198 13.13 -16.01 26.23
CA SER A 198 12.85 -17.37 26.68
C SER A 198 12.42 -17.52 28.14
N THR A 199 12.81 -16.59 29.04
CA THR A 199 12.43 -16.58 30.46
C THR A 199 12.27 -15.14 30.96
N ASP A 200 11.38 -14.94 31.94
CA ASP A 200 11.18 -13.64 32.58
C ASP A 200 12.47 -13.07 33.19
N LYS A 201 13.30 -13.95 33.77
CA LYS A 201 14.59 -13.54 34.34
C LYS A 201 15.50 -12.89 33.29
N LYS A 202 15.62 -13.47 32.10
CA LYS A 202 16.43 -12.88 31.01
C LYS A 202 15.84 -11.58 30.50
N LEU A 203 14.50 -11.45 30.45
CA LEU A 203 13.82 -10.23 30.12
C LEU A 203 14.11 -9.14 31.16
N GLN A 204 13.96 -9.47 32.46
CA GLN A 204 14.22 -8.56 33.58
C GLN A 204 15.67 -8.05 33.57
N GLU A 205 16.63 -8.96 33.35
CA GLU A 205 18.05 -8.60 33.23
C GLU A 205 18.30 -7.67 32.05
N ALA A 206 17.72 -7.97 30.88
CA ALA A 206 17.90 -7.18 29.66
C ALA A 206 17.29 -5.78 29.75
N TRP A 207 16.18 -5.62 30.45
CA TRP A 207 15.48 -4.37 30.62
C TRP A 207 15.85 -3.64 31.91
N ASN A 208 16.67 -4.27 32.74
CA ASN A 208 17.04 -3.76 34.07
C ASN A 208 15.80 -3.38 34.91
N ASP A 209 14.76 -4.19 34.81
CA ASP A 209 13.50 -4.02 35.54
C ASP A 209 12.97 -5.37 36.05
N PRO A 210 13.00 -5.60 37.38
CA PRO A 210 12.57 -6.86 37.97
C PRO A 210 11.04 -7.08 37.95
N LYS A 211 10.27 -6.11 37.50
CA LYS A 211 8.80 -6.17 37.48
C LYS A 211 8.23 -6.62 36.14
N VAL A 212 9.02 -6.65 35.08
CA VAL A 212 8.53 -7.10 33.75
C VAL A 212 8.38 -8.62 33.73
N THR A 213 7.28 -9.08 33.11
CA THR A 213 6.93 -10.51 32.94
C THR A 213 6.40 -10.79 31.57
#